data_6f878140933b1d94a91c56d90c4ada9a
#
_entry.id   6f878140933b1d94a91c56d90c4ada9a
#
_cell.length_a   1.000
_cell.length_b   1.000
_cell.length_c   1.000
_cell.angle_alpha   90.00
_cell.angle_beta   90.00
_cell.angle_gamma   90.00
#
_symmetry.space_group_name_H-M   'P 1'
#
loop_
_entity.id
_entity.type
_entity.pdbx_description
1 polymer ?
#
loop_
_entity_poly.entity_id
_entity_poly.type
_entity_poly.pdbx_seq_one_letter_code
_entity_poly.pdbx_strand_id
1 'polypeptide(L)'
;MTTAVVFEPKSPAGWPPLIWELGARTATKVYRVNAPPKPLVIAIDGPSGTGKSSVSKAVAQRLDIAYLDTGAMYRALTWWCVQQGVDLEDQPAVTRAAKDLPLQMGTDPSSPSVRVGGVLIDEAIRATAISESVSKVATNLGVRDELCRRQRALIAESVEAAGGVVTEGRDITTVVAPDADVRILLSANQEARLARRAKQLHGEAGHAAVADIHDQVVRRDKDDSTVSQFMHAAPGVTLVDTSDLEFRQSVEAVLDVIRAATGLADQDAPKLRNNG
;
A
#
# COMPACT_ATOMS: atom_id res chain seq x y z
N MET A 1 -11.02 36.51 -10.38
CA MET A 1 -12.41 36.50 -10.95
C MET A 1 -12.75 35.04 -11.24
N THR A 2 -13.58 34.44 -10.42
CA THR A 2 -13.91 33.01 -10.52
C THR A 2 -15.23 32.89 -11.27
N THR A 3 -15.19 32.31 -12.47
CA THR A 3 -16.37 32.09 -13.30
C THR A 3 -17.10 30.86 -12.77
N ALA A 4 -18.30 31.04 -12.22
CA ALA A 4 -19.18 29.96 -11.84
C ALA A 4 -19.88 29.41 -13.10
N VAL A 5 -19.67 28.13 -13.39
CA VAL A 5 -20.42 27.40 -14.42
C VAL A 5 -21.69 26.88 -13.74
N VAL A 6 -22.85 27.43 -14.11
CA VAL A 6 -24.15 26.95 -13.66
C VAL A 6 -24.63 25.90 -14.67
N PHE A 7 -24.74 24.65 -14.23
CA PHE A 7 -25.38 23.59 -15.00
C PHE A 7 -26.88 23.59 -14.67
N GLU A 8 -27.74 23.98 -15.61
CA GLU A 8 -29.18 23.77 -15.53
C GLU A 8 -29.51 22.37 -16.06
N PRO A 9 -30.07 21.46 -15.22
CA PRO A 9 -30.50 20.17 -15.70
C PRO A 9 -31.78 20.33 -16.59
N LYS A 10 -31.72 19.84 -17.82
CA LYS A 10 -32.86 19.79 -18.73
C LYS A 10 -33.80 18.66 -18.28
N SER A 11 -35.10 18.94 -18.23
CA SER A 11 -36.16 17.95 -17.94
C SER A 11 -36.13 16.81 -18.96
N PRO A 12 -36.24 15.52 -18.53
CA PRO A 12 -36.48 14.42 -19.46
C PRO A 12 -37.83 14.58 -20.19
N ALA A 13 -37.81 14.37 -21.49
CA ALA A 13 -39.03 14.47 -22.31
C ALA A 13 -40.10 13.48 -21.82
N GLY A 14 -41.26 14.00 -21.39
CA GLY A 14 -42.46 13.22 -21.07
C GLY A 14 -42.97 13.30 -19.62
N TRP A 15 -42.39 14.12 -18.76
CA TRP A 15 -42.85 14.28 -17.37
C TRP A 15 -43.68 15.56 -17.19
N PRO A 16 -44.83 15.51 -16.46
CA PRO A 16 -45.68 16.69 -16.23
C PRO A 16 -45.00 17.69 -15.29
N PRO A 17 -45.18 19.01 -15.47
CA PRO A 17 -44.42 20.06 -14.80
C PRO A 17 -44.54 20.12 -13.27
N LEU A 18 -45.58 19.57 -12.69
CA LEU A 18 -45.83 19.61 -11.23
C LEU A 18 -45.03 18.63 -10.39
N ILE A 19 -44.40 17.59 -11.00
CA ILE A 19 -43.59 16.59 -10.23
C ILE A 19 -42.14 16.99 -10.18
N TRP A 20 -41.68 17.79 -11.10
CA TRP A 20 -40.28 18.27 -11.16
C TRP A 20 -39.99 19.37 -10.11
N GLU A 21 -40.93 20.29 -9.84
CA GLU A 21 -40.68 21.38 -8.89
C GLU A 21 -40.62 20.94 -7.42
N LEU A 22 -41.22 19.81 -7.05
CA LEU A 22 -41.14 19.27 -5.69
C LEU A 22 -39.81 18.55 -5.38
N GLY A 23 -39.09 18.08 -6.38
CA GLY A 23 -37.78 17.43 -6.23
C GLY A 23 -36.59 18.41 -6.13
N ALA A 24 -36.77 19.66 -6.53
CA ALA A 24 -35.67 20.65 -6.62
C ALA A 24 -35.35 21.39 -5.30
N ARG A 25 -36.08 21.11 -4.22
CA ARG A 25 -35.86 21.76 -2.89
C ARG A 25 -34.93 21.00 -1.95
N THR A 26 -34.29 19.93 -2.37
CA THR A 26 -33.28 19.26 -1.57
C THR A 26 -31.89 19.78 -1.92
N ALA A 27 -31.44 20.75 -1.13
CA ALA A 27 -30.06 21.08 -0.80
C ALA A 27 -29.06 20.90 -1.95
N THR A 28 -28.83 21.96 -2.69
CA THR A 28 -27.55 22.16 -3.39
C THR A 28 -26.45 22.17 -2.33
N LYS A 29 -25.88 21.00 -2.08
CA LYS A 29 -24.69 20.89 -1.25
C LYS A 29 -23.58 21.49 -2.10
N VAL A 30 -23.33 22.79 -1.91
CA VAL A 30 -22.18 23.46 -2.51
C VAL A 30 -20.95 22.83 -1.87
N TYR A 31 -20.37 21.86 -2.54
CA TYR A 31 -19.04 21.40 -2.21
C TYR A 31 -18.11 22.56 -2.57
N ARG A 32 -17.59 23.25 -1.56
CA ARG A 32 -16.41 24.08 -1.76
C ARG A 32 -15.33 23.09 -2.21
N VAL A 33 -14.99 23.13 -3.49
CA VAL A 33 -13.75 22.54 -3.97
C VAL A 33 -12.65 23.42 -3.38
N ASN A 34 -12.22 23.09 -2.16
CA ASN A 34 -10.96 23.60 -1.66
C ASN A 34 -9.91 23.17 -2.70
N ALA A 35 -8.90 24.01 -2.94
CA ALA A 35 -7.74 23.58 -3.75
C ALA A 35 -7.32 22.20 -3.26
N PRO A 36 -7.01 21.23 -4.15
CA PRO A 36 -6.61 19.90 -3.71
C PRO A 36 -5.51 20.07 -2.65
N PRO A 37 -5.60 19.37 -1.53
CA PRO A 37 -4.53 19.41 -0.55
C PRO A 37 -3.21 19.13 -1.27
N LYS A 38 -2.11 19.75 -0.81
CA LYS A 38 -0.78 19.51 -1.37
C LYS A 38 -0.60 18.01 -1.56
N PRO A 39 -0.17 17.55 -2.73
CA PRO A 39 0.09 16.13 -2.97
C PRO A 39 0.91 15.52 -1.84
N LEU A 40 0.53 14.34 -1.35
CA LEU A 40 1.14 13.73 -0.18
C LEU A 40 1.67 12.33 -0.52
N VAL A 41 2.99 12.16 -0.43
CA VAL A 41 3.64 10.85 -0.57
C VAL A 41 4.17 10.40 0.79
N ILE A 42 3.67 9.26 1.26
CA ILE A 42 4.09 8.64 2.52
C ILE A 42 4.76 7.30 2.19
N ALA A 43 6.04 7.19 2.53
CA ALA A 43 6.86 6.01 2.34
C ALA A 43 7.03 5.25 3.66
N ILE A 44 6.67 3.96 3.70
CA ILE A 44 6.76 3.12 4.88
C ILE A 44 7.55 1.86 4.59
N ASP A 45 8.72 1.72 5.20
CA ASP A 45 9.53 0.50 5.16
C ASP A 45 9.48 -0.27 6.49
N GLY A 46 10.02 -1.46 6.49
CA GLY A 46 10.22 -2.26 7.70
C GLY A 46 10.23 -3.77 7.46
N PRO A 47 10.72 -4.56 8.41
CA PRO A 47 10.83 -6.01 8.29
C PRO A 47 9.47 -6.73 8.24
N SER A 48 9.52 -8.04 7.96
CA SER A 48 8.33 -8.89 7.93
C SER A 48 7.69 -8.98 9.31
N GLY A 49 6.36 -8.97 9.39
CA GLY A 49 5.63 -9.12 10.66
C GLY A 49 5.50 -7.84 11.50
N THR A 50 6.01 -6.68 11.07
CA THR A 50 5.84 -5.40 11.79
C THR A 50 4.43 -4.83 11.71
N GLY A 51 3.58 -5.38 10.85
CA GLY A 51 2.23 -4.85 10.59
C GLY A 51 2.15 -3.78 9.50
N LYS A 52 3.25 -3.56 8.73
CA LYS A 52 3.31 -2.54 7.67
C LYS A 52 2.04 -2.47 6.81
N SER A 53 1.69 -3.58 6.15
CA SER A 53 0.58 -3.59 5.18
C SER A 53 -0.75 -3.21 5.83
N SER A 54 -1.02 -3.72 7.04
CA SER A 54 -2.25 -3.41 7.76
C SER A 54 -2.28 -1.94 8.21
N VAL A 55 -1.17 -1.44 8.75
CA VAL A 55 -1.04 -0.05 9.23
C VAL A 55 -1.08 0.91 8.05
N SER A 56 -0.28 0.68 7.01
CA SER A 56 -0.25 1.53 5.80
C SER A 56 -1.61 1.63 5.11
N LYS A 57 -2.31 0.50 5.00
CA LYS A 57 -3.66 0.46 4.45
C LYS A 57 -4.64 1.28 5.30
N ALA A 58 -4.62 1.13 6.62
CA ALA A 58 -5.49 1.87 7.53
C ALA A 58 -5.17 3.38 7.53
N VAL A 59 -3.90 3.75 7.45
CA VAL A 59 -3.46 5.15 7.32
C VAL A 59 -3.97 5.74 6.00
N ALA A 60 -3.83 5.02 4.87
CA ALA A 60 -4.34 5.45 3.58
C ALA A 60 -5.86 5.66 3.59
N GLN A 61 -6.61 4.73 4.21
CA GLN A 61 -8.06 4.86 4.41
C GLN A 61 -8.42 6.08 5.27
N ARG A 62 -7.64 6.35 6.32
CA ARG A 62 -7.89 7.46 7.24
C ARG A 62 -7.63 8.81 6.58
N LEU A 63 -6.66 8.88 5.67
CA LEU A 63 -6.30 10.08 4.94
C LEU A 63 -7.05 10.24 3.61
N ASP A 64 -7.87 9.24 3.22
CA ASP A 64 -8.60 9.18 1.94
C ASP A 64 -7.68 9.35 0.72
N ILE A 65 -6.54 8.66 0.75
CA ILE A 65 -5.53 8.63 -0.32
C ILE A 65 -5.25 7.19 -0.78
N ALA A 66 -4.53 7.04 -1.88
CA ALA A 66 -4.18 5.74 -2.45
C ALA A 66 -3.26 4.90 -1.53
N TYR A 67 -3.27 3.58 -1.73
CA TYR A 67 -2.41 2.61 -1.06
C TYR A 67 -1.69 1.73 -2.08
N LEU A 68 -0.37 1.55 -1.93
CA LEU A 68 0.45 0.71 -2.80
C LEU A 68 1.30 -0.29 -1.99
N ASP A 69 1.00 -1.60 -2.13
CA ASP A 69 1.83 -2.71 -1.63
C ASP A 69 2.88 -3.09 -2.69
N THR A 70 4.10 -2.58 -2.57
CA THR A 70 5.16 -2.90 -3.53
C THR A 70 5.65 -4.34 -3.38
N GLY A 71 5.57 -4.93 -2.19
CA GLY A 71 5.87 -6.33 -1.96
C GLY A 71 4.94 -7.27 -2.73
N ALA A 72 3.69 -6.86 -2.98
CA ALA A 72 2.77 -7.59 -3.84
C ALA A 72 3.23 -7.64 -5.30
N MET A 73 3.92 -6.61 -5.79
CA MET A 73 4.47 -6.59 -7.16
C MET A 73 5.55 -7.65 -7.35
N TYR A 74 6.46 -7.82 -6.38
CA TYR A 74 7.46 -8.90 -6.40
C TYR A 74 6.83 -10.28 -6.33
N ARG A 75 5.80 -10.46 -5.48
CA ARG A 75 5.06 -11.72 -5.41
C ARG A 75 4.28 -12.01 -6.70
N ALA A 76 3.72 -10.99 -7.34
CA ALA A 76 3.04 -11.13 -8.63
C ALA A 76 4.00 -11.57 -9.72
N LEU A 77 5.21 -11.01 -9.78
CA LEU A 77 6.25 -11.45 -10.70
C LEU A 77 6.68 -12.89 -10.40
N THR A 78 6.86 -13.26 -9.14
CA THR A 78 7.20 -14.64 -8.76
C THR A 78 6.12 -15.60 -9.22
N TRP A 79 4.86 -15.29 -8.97
CA TRP A 79 3.72 -16.07 -9.44
C TRP A 79 3.71 -16.18 -10.97
N TRP A 80 3.91 -15.06 -11.68
CA TRP A 80 3.97 -15.03 -13.14
C TRP A 80 5.07 -15.92 -13.69
N CYS A 81 6.28 -15.83 -13.15
CA CYS A 81 7.40 -16.69 -13.55
C CYS A 81 7.06 -18.18 -13.37
N VAL A 82 6.47 -18.55 -12.24
CA VAL A 82 6.03 -19.93 -11.98
C VAL A 82 4.98 -20.38 -12.99
N GLN A 83 3.99 -19.55 -13.32
CA GLN A 83 2.95 -19.87 -14.30
C GLN A 83 3.51 -20.02 -15.73
N GLN A 84 4.56 -19.28 -16.06
CA GLN A 84 5.22 -19.35 -17.37
C GLN A 84 6.33 -20.41 -17.43
N GLY A 85 6.58 -21.17 -16.35
CA GLY A 85 7.65 -22.16 -16.26
C GLY A 85 9.06 -21.56 -16.33
N VAL A 86 9.20 -20.27 -15.91
CA VAL A 86 10.50 -19.60 -15.83
C VAL A 86 11.24 -20.09 -14.59
N ASP A 87 12.48 -20.57 -14.76
CA ASP A 87 13.34 -20.91 -13.64
C ASP A 87 13.73 -19.63 -12.87
N LEU A 88 13.40 -19.59 -11.58
CA LEU A 88 13.69 -18.43 -10.72
C LEU A 88 15.18 -18.24 -10.43
N GLU A 89 16.03 -19.25 -10.72
CA GLU A 89 17.49 -19.14 -10.64
C GLU A 89 18.10 -18.55 -11.93
N ASP A 90 17.39 -18.59 -13.06
CA ASP A 90 17.81 -17.91 -14.30
C ASP A 90 17.53 -16.41 -14.21
N GLN A 91 18.44 -15.67 -13.59
CA GLN A 91 18.31 -14.24 -13.34
C GLN A 91 18.03 -13.41 -14.61
N PRO A 92 18.68 -13.67 -15.78
CA PRO A 92 18.31 -13.02 -17.04
C PRO A 92 16.88 -13.32 -17.51
N ALA A 93 16.39 -14.57 -17.38
CA ALA A 93 15.02 -14.93 -17.76
C ALA A 93 13.98 -14.24 -16.87
N VAL A 94 14.23 -14.22 -15.54
CA VAL A 94 13.37 -13.52 -14.57
C VAL A 94 13.34 -12.01 -14.85
N THR A 95 14.48 -11.40 -15.20
CA THR A 95 14.54 -9.98 -15.59
C THR A 95 13.72 -9.70 -16.86
N ARG A 96 13.75 -10.59 -17.86
CA ARG A 96 12.88 -10.45 -19.05
C ARG A 96 11.41 -10.58 -18.66
N ALA A 97 11.05 -11.57 -17.86
CA ALA A 97 9.69 -11.74 -17.37
C ALA A 97 9.16 -10.51 -16.61
N ALA A 98 10.02 -9.79 -15.86
CA ALA A 98 9.65 -8.56 -15.19
C ALA A 98 9.25 -7.44 -16.16
N LYS A 99 9.96 -7.32 -17.29
CA LYS A 99 9.66 -6.32 -18.33
C LYS A 99 8.35 -6.61 -19.05
N ASP A 100 8.07 -7.91 -19.27
CA ASP A 100 6.90 -8.38 -20.02
C ASP A 100 5.67 -8.59 -19.10
N LEU A 101 5.81 -8.41 -17.77
CA LEU A 101 4.75 -8.66 -16.79
C LEU A 101 3.54 -7.72 -17.02
N PRO A 102 2.36 -8.27 -17.37
CA PRO A 102 1.14 -7.49 -17.58
C PRO A 102 0.44 -7.21 -16.24
N LEU A 103 1.15 -6.52 -15.33
CA LEU A 103 0.73 -6.22 -13.96
C LEU A 103 -0.20 -5.02 -13.92
N GLN A 104 -1.28 -5.14 -13.15
CA GLN A 104 -2.19 -4.07 -12.77
C GLN A 104 -2.36 -4.05 -11.25
N MET A 105 -2.13 -2.89 -10.64
CA MET A 105 -2.28 -2.67 -9.21
C MET A 105 -3.51 -1.81 -8.94
N GLY A 106 -4.47 -2.32 -8.17
CA GLY A 106 -5.55 -1.52 -7.62
C GLY A 106 -5.08 -0.83 -6.35
N THR A 107 -5.17 0.50 -6.32
CA THR A 107 -4.63 1.35 -5.25
C THR A 107 -5.69 1.86 -4.28
N ASP A 108 -6.95 1.43 -4.42
CA ASP A 108 -8.01 1.73 -3.43
C ASP A 108 -7.68 1.05 -2.09
N PRO A 109 -7.47 1.81 -1.01
CA PRO A 109 -7.14 1.22 0.28
C PRO A 109 -8.29 0.40 0.89
N SER A 110 -9.52 0.56 0.43
CA SER A 110 -10.66 -0.26 0.87
C SER A 110 -10.70 -1.61 0.17
N SER A 111 -10.22 -1.68 -1.08
CA SER A 111 -10.22 -2.88 -1.90
C SER A 111 -8.96 -2.96 -2.79
N PRO A 112 -7.75 -3.02 -2.18
CA PRO A 112 -6.53 -3.14 -2.97
C PRO A 112 -6.55 -4.47 -3.73
N SER A 113 -6.08 -4.46 -4.98
CA SER A 113 -6.10 -5.66 -5.82
C SER A 113 -4.86 -5.77 -6.69
N VAL A 114 -4.51 -7.02 -7.04
CA VAL A 114 -3.39 -7.34 -7.93
C VAL A 114 -3.91 -8.21 -9.06
N ARG A 115 -3.68 -7.77 -10.30
CA ARG A 115 -4.03 -8.54 -11.49
C ARG A 115 -2.82 -8.72 -12.38
N VAL A 116 -2.75 -9.89 -13.01
CA VAL A 116 -1.76 -10.18 -14.06
C VAL A 116 -2.51 -10.72 -15.27
N GLY A 117 -2.36 -10.05 -16.42
CA GLY A 117 -3.10 -10.40 -17.62
C GLY A 117 -4.62 -10.35 -17.45
N GLY A 118 -5.12 -9.44 -16.60
CA GLY A 118 -6.55 -9.32 -16.26
C GLY A 118 -7.04 -10.29 -15.17
N VAL A 119 -6.27 -11.32 -14.80
CA VAL A 119 -6.62 -12.30 -13.77
C VAL A 119 -6.33 -11.75 -12.39
N LEU A 120 -7.32 -11.79 -11.47
CA LEU A 120 -7.14 -11.41 -10.07
C LEU A 120 -6.34 -12.50 -9.34
N ILE A 121 -5.24 -12.11 -8.68
CA ILE A 121 -4.29 -13.05 -8.07
C ILE A 121 -3.98 -12.77 -6.58
N ASP A 122 -4.80 -11.97 -5.90
CA ASP A 122 -4.57 -11.54 -4.51
C ASP A 122 -4.33 -12.70 -3.54
N GLU A 123 -5.07 -13.79 -3.67
CA GLU A 123 -4.91 -14.98 -2.84
C GLU A 123 -3.70 -15.80 -3.30
N ALA A 124 -3.54 -15.98 -4.62
CA ALA A 124 -2.47 -16.78 -5.19
C ALA A 124 -1.07 -16.27 -4.82
N ILE A 125 -0.87 -14.95 -4.81
CA ILE A 125 0.42 -14.34 -4.44
C ILE A 125 0.72 -14.39 -2.93
N ARG A 126 -0.24 -14.80 -2.11
CA ARG A 126 -0.06 -14.99 -0.65
C ARG A 126 0.19 -16.45 -0.27
N ALA A 127 0.09 -17.37 -1.21
CA ALA A 127 0.40 -18.77 -1.00
C ALA A 127 1.83 -18.96 -0.48
N THR A 128 2.03 -19.96 0.39
CA THR A 128 3.32 -20.25 1.03
C THR A 128 4.42 -20.43 -0.01
N ALA A 129 4.18 -21.20 -1.06
CA ALA A 129 5.16 -21.45 -2.12
C ALA A 129 5.66 -20.16 -2.80
N ILE A 130 4.79 -19.18 -3.04
CA ILE A 130 5.18 -17.86 -3.59
C ILE A 130 5.95 -17.06 -2.54
N SER A 131 5.49 -17.06 -1.28
CA SER A 131 6.13 -16.34 -0.20
C SER A 131 7.56 -16.83 0.11
N GLU A 132 7.81 -18.13 -0.07
CA GLU A 132 9.13 -18.77 0.11
C GLU A 132 10.06 -18.53 -1.07
N SER A 133 9.51 -18.38 -2.27
CA SER A 133 10.28 -18.20 -3.50
C SER A 133 10.57 -16.74 -3.85
N VAL A 134 9.84 -15.77 -3.25
CA VAL A 134 9.90 -14.36 -3.65
C VAL A 134 11.29 -13.73 -3.46
N SER A 135 12.09 -14.18 -2.49
CA SER A 135 13.45 -13.67 -2.28
C SER A 135 14.36 -13.90 -3.50
N LYS A 136 14.20 -15.02 -4.22
CA LYS A 136 14.96 -15.30 -5.45
C LYS A 136 14.74 -14.25 -6.53
N VAL A 137 13.52 -13.73 -6.59
CA VAL A 137 13.11 -12.67 -7.52
C VAL A 137 13.48 -11.29 -6.97
N ALA A 138 13.28 -11.04 -5.68
CA ALA A 138 13.51 -9.75 -5.05
C ALA A 138 14.99 -9.36 -4.91
N THR A 139 15.91 -10.33 -4.94
CA THR A 139 17.36 -10.09 -4.93
C THR A 139 17.95 -9.86 -6.32
N ASN A 140 17.18 -10.09 -7.39
CA ASN A 140 17.61 -9.84 -8.78
C ASN A 140 17.63 -8.33 -9.07
N LEU A 141 18.82 -7.77 -9.33
CA LEU A 141 18.99 -6.32 -9.56
C LEU A 141 18.24 -5.82 -10.79
N GLY A 142 18.20 -6.59 -11.89
CA GLY A 142 17.45 -6.21 -13.09
C GLY A 142 15.94 -6.17 -12.87
N VAL A 143 15.42 -7.07 -12.01
CA VAL A 143 14.02 -7.03 -11.55
C VAL A 143 13.76 -5.78 -10.71
N ARG A 144 14.68 -5.48 -9.78
CA ARG A 144 14.53 -4.30 -8.91
C ARG A 144 14.50 -3.01 -9.70
N ASP A 145 15.36 -2.87 -10.70
CA ASP A 145 15.39 -1.69 -11.58
C ASP A 145 14.03 -1.51 -12.29
N GLU A 146 13.49 -2.57 -12.89
CA GLU A 146 12.21 -2.51 -13.59
C GLU A 146 11.03 -2.26 -12.63
N LEU A 147 10.96 -2.99 -11.51
CA LEU A 147 9.88 -2.78 -10.55
C LEU A 147 9.95 -1.42 -9.85
N CYS A 148 11.14 -0.91 -9.54
CA CYS A 148 11.33 0.45 -9.01
C CYS A 148 10.81 1.51 -10.00
N ARG A 149 11.10 1.35 -11.29
CA ARG A 149 10.55 2.23 -12.34
C ARG A 149 9.01 2.21 -12.36
N ARG A 150 8.40 1.01 -12.30
CA ARG A 150 6.94 0.85 -12.26
C ARG A 150 6.34 1.40 -10.97
N GLN A 151 6.98 1.19 -9.83
CA GLN A 151 6.53 1.71 -8.54
C GLN A 151 6.48 3.24 -8.55
N ARG A 152 7.51 3.90 -9.09
CA ARG A 152 7.54 5.37 -9.24
C ARG A 152 6.42 5.88 -10.14
N ALA A 153 6.13 5.19 -11.23
CA ALA A 153 5.01 5.54 -12.12
C ALA A 153 3.66 5.41 -11.37
N LEU A 154 3.44 4.30 -10.65
CA LEU A 154 2.22 4.09 -9.87
C LEU A 154 2.07 5.11 -8.73
N ILE A 155 3.16 5.53 -8.09
CA ILE A 155 3.14 6.60 -7.08
C ILE A 155 2.66 7.90 -7.73
N ALA A 156 3.24 8.29 -8.88
CA ALA A 156 2.86 9.51 -9.59
C ALA A 156 1.39 9.49 -10.04
N GLU A 157 0.94 8.39 -10.64
CA GLU A 157 -0.45 8.17 -11.04
C GLU A 157 -1.41 8.24 -9.83
N SER A 158 -1.02 7.64 -8.70
CA SER A 158 -1.83 7.65 -7.47
C SER A 158 -1.95 9.05 -6.88
N VAL A 159 -0.86 9.82 -6.90
CA VAL A 159 -0.85 11.23 -6.46
C VAL A 159 -1.77 12.08 -7.34
N GLU A 160 -1.72 11.89 -8.66
CA GLU A 160 -2.58 12.62 -9.59
C GLU A 160 -4.06 12.26 -9.40
N ALA A 161 -4.36 10.97 -9.22
CA ALA A 161 -5.73 10.48 -9.13
C ALA A 161 -6.39 10.69 -7.76
N ALA A 162 -5.64 10.54 -6.65
CA ALA A 162 -6.16 10.54 -5.28
C ALA A 162 -5.56 11.63 -4.38
N GLY A 163 -4.75 12.55 -4.92
CA GLY A 163 -4.11 13.61 -4.14
C GLY A 163 -2.98 13.13 -3.22
N GLY A 164 -2.71 11.83 -3.15
CA GLY A 164 -1.63 11.26 -2.35
C GLY A 164 -1.61 9.74 -2.37
N VAL A 165 -0.56 9.18 -1.76
CA VAL A 165 -0.37 7.74 -1.66
C VAL A 165 0.41 7.35 -0.40
N VAL A 166 -0.02 6.27 0.26
CA VAL A 166 0.81 5.52 1.20
C VAL A 166 1.40 4.34 0.45
N THR A 167 2.71 4.32 0.30
CA THR A 167 3.43 3.21 -0.33
C THR A 167 4.29 2.47 0.68
N GLU A 168 4.26 1.14 0.67
CA GLU A 168 4.99 0.32 1.61
C GLU A 168 5.90 -0.70 0.95
N GLY A 169 7.04 -1.01 1.60
CA GLY A 169 8.02 -1.97 1.09
C GLY A 169 9.21 -2.25 2.00
N ARG A 170 10.40 -2.27 1.40
CA ARG A 170 11.70 -2.52 2.04
C ARG A 170 12.75 -1.45 1.73
N ASP A 171 12.53 -0.66 0.67
CA ASP A 171 13.46 0.33 0.16
C ASP A 171 12.73 1.56 -0.41
N ILE A 172 11.48 1.74 0.01
CA ILE A 172 10.67 2.86 -0.45
C ILE A 172 11.26 4.17 0.02
N THR A 173 11.64 4.23 1.31
CA THR A 173 12.16 5.45 1.94
C THR A 173 13.55 5.86 1.46
N THR A 174 14.28 4.95 0.80
CA THR A 174 15.69 5.18 0.43
C THR A 174 15.96 5.10 -1.07
N VAL A 175 15.17 4.31 -1.83
CA VAL A 175 15.41 4.05 -3.25
C VAL A 175 14.23 4.48 -4.11
N VAL A 176 13.01 4.03 -3.78
CA VAL A 176 11.82 4.26 -4.64
C VAL A 176 11.36 5.71 -4.54
N ALA A 177 11.13 6.22 -3.34
CA ALA A 177 10.66 7.56 -3.04
C ALA A 177 11.50 8.22 -1.91
N PRO A 178 12.80 8.47 -2.14
CA PRO A 178 13.67 9.07 -1.12
C PRO A 178 13.31 10.53 -0.81
N ASP A 179 12.50 11.14 -1.65
CA ASP A 179 11.97 12.50 -1.58
C ASP A 179 10.51 12.55 -1.10
N ALA A 180 9.96 11.41 -0.60
CA ALA A 180 8.61 11.37 -0.03
C ALA A 180 8.46 12.39 1.11
N ASP A 181 7.28 13.03 1.21
CA ASP A 181 6.97 14.04 2.23
C ASP A 181 7.13 13.48 3.65
N VAL A 182 6.81 12.19 3.83
CA VAL A 182 6.98 11.48 5.11
C VAL A 182 7.62 10.12 4.85
N ARG A 183 8.72 9.86 5.58
CA ARG A 183 9.48 8.61 5.47
C ARG A 183 9.54 7.92 6.83
N ILE A 184 9.01 6.71 6.91
CA ILE A 184 8.86 5.95 8.16
C ILE A 184 9.50 4.57 8.02
N LEU A 185 10.25 4.16 9.03
CA LEU A 185 10.64 2.78 9.26
C LEU A 185 9.78 2.21 10.39
N LEU A 186 8.91 1.27 10.04
CA LEU A 186 8.08 0.57 11.03
C LEU A 186 8.87 -0.62 11.56
N SER A 187 9.17 -0.65 12.85
CA SER A 187 9.86 -1.76 13.50
C SER A 187 8.99 -2.45 14.55
N ALA A 188 9.38 -3.67 14.90
CA ALA A 188 8.91 -4.38 16.07
C ALA A 188 9.96 -5.41 16.48
N ASN A 189 10.03 -5.75 17.76
CA ASN A 189 10.89 -6.83 18.24
C ASN A 189 10.50 -8.18 17.61
N GLN A 190 11.41 -9.13 17.65
CA GLN A 190 11.23 -10.42 16.98
C GLN A 190 10.02 -11.18 17.50
N GLU A 191 9.76 -11.16 18.79
CA GLU A 191 8.64 -11.85 19.42
C GLU A 191 7.29 -11.34 18.91
N ALA A 192 7.09 -10.01 18.92
CA ALA A 192 5.87 -9.38 18.40
C ALA A 192 5.66 -9.68 16.90
N ARG A 193 6.74 -9.69 16.11
CA ARG A 193 6.69 -10.00 14.66
C ARG A 193 6.26 -11.43 14.40
N LEU A 194 6.83 -12.39 15.14
CA LEU A 194 6.47 -13.80 15.03
C LEU A 194 5.02 -14.06 15.46
N ALA A 195 4.60 -13.47 16.59
CA ALA A 195 3.23 -13.59 17.06
C ALA A 195 2.21 -13.05 16.06
N ARG A 196 2.47 -11.87 15.46
CA ARG A 196 1.60 -11.29 14.42
C ARG A 196 1.56 -12.13 13.16
N ARG A 197 2.70 -12.70 12.75
CA ARG A 197 2.76 -13.56 11.55
C ARG A 197 2.05 -14.88 11.79
N ALA A 198 2.20 -15.48 12.97
CA ALA A 198 1.47 -16.68 13.37
C ALA A 198 -0.05 -16.46 13.31
N LYS A 199 -0.53 -15.36 13.89
CA LYS A 199 -1.96 -14.98 13.83
C LYS A 199 -2.45 -14.77 12.39
N GLN A 200 -1.64 -14.21 11.52
CA GLN A 200 -1.99 -13.98 10.11
C GLN A 200 -2.15 -15.29 9.33
N LEU A 201 -1.31 -16.29 9.59
CA LEU A 201 -1.28 -17.54 8.81
C LEU A 201 -2.25 -18.60 9.34
N HIS A 202 -2.47 -18.66 10.65
CA HIS A 202 -3.18 -19.77 11.30
C HIS A 202 -4.36 -19.32 12.19
N GLY A 203 -4.67 -18.03 12.23
CA GLY A 203 -5.65 -17.50 13.18
C GLY A 203 -5.10 -17.61 14.61
N GLU A 204 -5.95 -18.02 15.60
CA GLU A 204 -5.52 -18.21 17.00
C GLU A 204 -4.75 -19.52 17.26
N ALA A 205 -4.26 -20.21 16.23
CA ALA A 205 -3.76 -21.58 16.31
C ALA A 205 -2.30 -21.69 16.73
N GLY A 206 -2.06 -22.46 17.67
CA GLY A 206 -1.10 -23.45 18.12
C GLY A 206 0.41 -23.24 17.93
N HIS A 207 1.15 -23.56 19.00
CA HIS A 207 2.61 -23.48 19.17
C HIS A 207 3.48 -24.23 18.13
N ALA A 208 2.94 -25.21 17.39
CA ALA A 208 3.72 -26.00 16.41
C ALA A 208 4.11 -25.20 15.14
N ALA A 209 3.33 -24.15 14.81
CA ALA A 209 3.58 -23.31 13.64
C ALA A 209 4.68 -22.24 13.86
N VAL A 210 5.12 -22.01 15.10
CA VAL A 210 6.04 -20.89 15.43
C VAL A 210 7.44 -21.13 14.91
N ALA A 211 7.95 -22.37 14.90
CA ALA A 211 9.30 -22.67 14.42
C ALA A 211 9.41 -22.47 12.89
N ASP A 212 8.46 -22.97 12.13
CA ASP A 212 8.44 -22.81 10.66
C ASP A 212 8.27 -21.35 10.27
N ILE A 213 7.46 -20.60 11.03
CA ILE A 213 7.26 -19.16 10.83
C ILE A 213 8.52 -18.37 11.15
N HIS A 214 9.24 -18.75 12.23
CA HIS A 214 10.49 -18.12 12.60
C HIS A 214 11.50 -18.18 11.45
N ASP A 215 11.72 -19.37 10.90
CA ASP A 215 12.67 -19.56 9.81
C ASP A 215 12.27 -18.80 8.55
N GLN A 216 10.98 -18.79 8.20
CA GLN A 216 10.47 -18.02 7.06
C GLN A 216 10.68 -16.51 7.22
N VAL A 217 10.36 -15.95 8.41
CA VAL A 217 10.49 -14.51 8.67
C VAL A 217 11.97 -14.10 8.70
N VAL A 218 12.80 -14.84 9.43
CA VAL A 218 14.21 -14.50 9.61
C VAL A 218 15.00 -14.69 8.31
N ARG A 219 14.78 -15.80 7.60
CA ARG A 219 15.44 -16.07 6.31
C ARG A 219 15.08 -15.00 5.29
N ARG A 220 13.79 -14.66 5.16
CA ARG A 220 13.36 -13.64 4.22
C ARG A 220 13.94 -12.26 4.52
N ASP A 221 13.92 -11.83 5.78
CA ASP A 221 14.50 -10.55 6.14
C ASP A 221 16.02 -10.54 5.91
N LYS A 222 16.72 -11.67 6.14
CA LYS A 222 18.13 -11.84 5.83
C LYS A 222 18.40 -11.70 4.34
N ASP A 223 17.64 -12.41 3.50
CA ASP A 223 17.79 -12.37 2.05
C ASP A 223 17.49 -10.95 1.51
N ASP A 224 16.35 -10.37 1.91
CA ASP A 224 15.95 -9.02 1.50
C ASP A 224 16.99 -7.97 1.95
N SER A 225 17.66 -8.17 3.12
CA SER A 225 18.68 -7.25 3.63
C SER A 225 19.99 -7.24 2.84
N THR A 226 20.22 -8.21 1.96
CA THR A 226 21.39 -8.22 1.06
C THR A 226 21.32 -7.13 -0.01
N VAL A 227 20.13 -6.66 -0.32
CA VAL A 227 19.86 -5.69 -1.42
C VAL A 227 19.09 -4.45 -0.94
N SER A 228 18.64 -4.39 0.32
CA SER A 228 17.82 -3.29 0.88
C SER A 228 18.18 -3.03 2.34
N GLN A 229 18.18 -1.77 2.75
CA GLN A 229 18.44 -1.36 4.15
C GLN A 229 17.13 -0.95 4.82
N PHE A 230 16.47 -1.89 5.50
CA PHE A 230 15.21 -1.67 6.21
C PHE A 230 15.25 -2.15 7.68
N MET A 231 16.43 -2.48 8.18
CA MET A 231 16.61 -2.87 9.58
C MET A 231 16.94 -1.67 10.48
N HIS A 232 17.45 -0.60 9.89
CA HIS A 232 17.81 0.63 10.57
C HIS A 232 17.29 1.83 9.79
N ALA A 233 16.83 2.86 10.51
CA ALA A 233 16.34 4.08 9.89
C ALA A 233 17.51 4.85 9.23
N ALA A 234 17.33 5.17 7.95
CA ALA A 234 18.26 6.03 7.22
C ALA A 234 18.11 7.51 7.69
N PRO A 235 19.05 8.39 7.38
CA PRO A 235 18.91 9.81 7.70
C PRO A 235 17.59 10.40 7.16
N GLY A 236 16.86 11.08 8.04
CA GLY A 236 15.55 11.68 7.73
C GLY A 236 14.39 10.68 7.63
N VAL A 237 14.58 9.43 8.01
CA VAL A 237 13.53 8.42 8.17
C VAL A 237 13.17 8.31 9.65
N THR A 238 11.90 8.48 9.98
CA THR A 238 11.39 8.36 11.36
C THR A 238 11.19 6.90 11.73
N LEU A 239 11.82 6.44 12.82
CA LEU A 239 11.58 5.11 13.36
C LEU A 239 10.30 5.10 14.21
N VAL A 240 9.39 4.17 13.93
CA VAL A 240 8.21 3.89 14.76
C VAL A 240 8.29 2.45 15.23
N ASP A 241 8.57 2.25 16.52
CA ASP A 241 8.56 0.93 17.14
C ASP A 241 7.16 0.57 17.60
N THR A 242 6.67 -0.56 17.08
CA THR A 242 5.32 -1.07 17.35
C THR A 242 5.33 -2.33 18.21
N SER A 243 6.45 -2.66 18.87
CA SER A 243 6.61 -3.89 19.65
C SER A 243 5.48 -4.10 20.65
N ASP A 244 5.18 -3.07 21.42
CA ASP A 244 4.20 -3.09 22.51
C ASP A 244 2.86 -2.41 22.12
N LEU A 245 2.69 -2.07 20.83
CA LEU A 245 1.51 -1.36 20.37
C LEU A 245 0.49 -2.33 19.77
N GLU A 246 -0.77 -2.14 20.13
CA GLU A 246 -1.88 -2.74 19.41
C GLU A 246 -2.05 -2.11 18.02
N PHE A 247 -2.84 -2.74 17.16
CA PHE A 247 -3.07 -2.27 15.79
C PHE A 247 -3.51 -0.81 15.72
N ARG A 248 -4.51 -0.41 16.53
CA ARG A 248 -5.01 0.97 16.55
C ARG A 248 -3.95 1.97 17.02
N GLN A 249 -3.19 1.60 18.04
CA GLN A 249 -2.08 2.43 18.54
C GLN A 249 -0.97 2.59 17.51
N SER A 250 -0.65 1.53 16.77
CA SER A 250 0.32 1.57 15.68
C SER A 250 -0.12 2.52 14.55
N VAL A 251 -1.41 2.52 14.20
CA VAL A 251 -1.98 3.44 13.21
C VAL A 251 -1.89 4.89 13.70
N GLU A 252 -2.28 5.17 14.95
CA GLU A 252 -2.21 6.55 15.49
C GLU A 252 -0.75 7.03 15.60
N ALA A 253 0.19 6.18 16.03
CA ALA A 253 1.61 6.55 16.07
C ALA A 253 2.16 6.96 14.69
N VAL A 254 1.75 6.26 13.62
CA VAL A 254 2.11 6.63 12.25
C VAL A 254 1.43 7.94 11.84
N LEU A 255 0.14 8.12 12.15
CA LEU A 255 -0.57 9.37 11.87
C LEU A 255 0.04 10.57 12.61
N ASP A 256 0.51 10.38 13.83
CA ASP A 256 1.19 11.45 14.59
C ASP A 256 2.49 11.89 13.92
N VAL A 257 3.28 10.95 13.39
CA VAL A 257 4.47 11.29 12.59
C VAL A 257 4.08 12.07 11.34
N ILE A 258 3.01 11.67 10.65
CA ILE A 258 2.52 12.35 9.44
C ILE A 258 2.07 13.77 9.78
N ARG A 259 1.26 13.95 10.84
CA ARG A 259 0.81 15.26 11.31
C ARG A 259 1.98 16.18 11.67
N ALA A 260 2.95 15.66 12.40
CA ALA A 260 4.14 16.42 12.79
C ALA A 260 4.97 16.88 11.57
N ALA A 261 5.08 16.05 10.53
CA ALA A 261 5.85 16.36 9.34
C ALA A 261 5.11 17.29 8.37
N THR A 262 3.78 17.20 8.29
CA THR A 262 2.99 17.87 7.25
C THR A 262 2.14 19.03 7.77
N GLY A 263 1.92 19.14 9.08
CA GLY A 263 1.02 20.10 9.69
C GLY A 263 -0.48 19.78 9.46
N LEU A 264 -0.83 18.59 9.00
CA LEU A 264 -2.23 18.16 8.87
C LEU A 264 -2.94 18.20 10.23
N ALA A 265 -4.08 18.88 10.31
CA ALA A 265 -4.86 18.97 11.53
C ALA A 265 -5.74 17.72 11.72
N ASP A 266 -6.05 17.39 12.97
CA ASP A 266 -6.91 16.25 13.34
C ASP A 266 -8.33 16.29 12.73
N GLN A 267 -8.77 17.46 12.28
CA GLN A 267 -10.12 17.67 11.73
C GLN A 267 -10.26 17.30 10.25
N ASP A 268 -9.16 17.07 9.57
CA ASP A 268 -9.14 16.73 8.13
C ASP A 268 -9.25 15.20 7.89
N ALA A 269 -9.30 14.40 8.95
CA ALA A 269 -9.55 12.97 8.85
C ALA A 269 -11.05 12.69 8.66
N PRO A 270 -11.48 12.01 7.60
CA PRO A 270 -12.87 11.63 7.43
C PRO A 270 -13.33 10.78 8.61
N LYS A 271 -14.43 11.19 9.24
CA LYS A 271 -15.04 10.44 10.35
C LYS A 271 -15.38 9.04 9.85
N LEU A 272 -14.82 8.01 10.49
CA LEU A 272 -15.21 6.63 10.27
C LEU A 272 -16.74 6.55 10.32
N ARG A 273 -17.39 6.19 9.22
CA ARG A 273 -18.80 5.81 9.24
C ARG A 273 -18.90 4.54 10.08
N ASN A 274 -19.49 4.65 11.26
CA ASN A 274 -19.99 3.50 11.99
C ASN A 274 -21.12 2.91 11.15
N ASN A 275 -20.80 1.87 10.38
CA ASN A 275 -21.82 0.96 9.89
C ASN A 275 -22.09 -0.01 11.03
N GLY A 276 -23.24 0.21 11.73
CA GLY A 276 -23.80 -0.70 12.70
C GLY A 276 -24.33 -1.98 12.04
#